data_f19889844283680c6f05f46ba08313fe
#
_entry.id   f19889844283680c6f05f46ba08313fe
#
_cell.length_a   1.000
_cell.length_b   1.000
_cell.length_c   1.000
_cell.angle_alpha   90.00
_cell.angle_beta   90.00
_cell.angle_gamma   90.00
#
_symmetry.space_group_name_H-M   'P 1'
#
loop_
_entity.id
_entity.type
_entity.pdbx_description
1 polymer ?
#
loop_
_entity_poly.entity_id
_entity_poly.type
_entity_poly.pdbx_seq_one_letter_code
_entity_poly.pdbx_strand_id
1 'polypeptide(L)'
;MAKRRKYSAETFGAAVERLMNETGVTYRALAAKTGLSAGYLNHLVHGNRPVPSNDVVRTLAKSLGVEAEHFREYRLRVITERLEAMPDLVDRLFKRLNG
;
A
#
# COMPACT_ATOMS: atom_id res chain seq x y z
N MET A 1 -23.17 -4.20 -9.49
CA MET A 1 -22.16 -4.10 -8.43
C MET A 1 -20.82 -3.66 -9.00
N ALA A 2 -20.26 -2.59 -8.47
CA ALA A 2 -18.97 -2.12 -8.94
C ALA A 2 -17.88 -3.10 -8.52
N LYS A 3 -17.05 -3.52 -9.45
CA LYS A 3 -15.87 -4.35 -9.13
C LYS A 3 -14.86 -3.50 -8.37
N ARG A 4 -14.29 -4.05 -7.30
CA ARG A 4 -13.17 -3.42 -6.62
C ARG A 4 -11.99 -3.39 -7.59
N ARG A 5 -11.35 -2.23 -7.71
CA ARG A 5 -10.15 -2.12 -8.53
C ARG A 5 -9.02 -2.94 -7.90
N LYS A 6 -8.33 -3.69 -8.72
CA LYS A 6 -7.17 -4.46 -8.28
C LYS A 6 -6.06 -3.54 -7.77
N TYR A 7 -5.84 -2.42 -8.47
CA TYR A 7 -4.79 -1.45 -8.16
C TYR A 7 -5.38 -0.11 -7.79
N SER A 8 -4.93 0.43 -6.66
CA SER A 8 -5.34 1.76 -6.22
C SER A 8 -4.32 2.81 -6.70
N ALA A 9 -4.81 3.96 -7.13
CA ALA A 9 -3.97 5.12 -7.43
C ALA A 9 -3.84 6.06 -6.22
N GLU A 10 -4.57 5.77 -5.15
CA GLU A 10 -4.57 6.58 -3.93
C GLU A 10 -3.27 6.42 -3.15
N THR A 11 -2.99 7.39 -2.26
CA THR A 11 -1.94 7.20 -1.27
C THR A 11 -2.28 6.02 -0.37
N PHE A 12 -1.26 5.42 0.25
CA PHE A 12 -1.46 4.26 1.11
C PHE A 12 -2.51 4.51 2.19
N GLY A 13 -2.37 5.63 2.91
CA GLY A 13 -3.32 5.98 3.98
C GLY A 13 -4.75 6.14 3.48
N ALA A 14 -4.92 6.81 2.34
CA ALA A 14 -6.24 7.00 1.75
C ALA A 14 -6.86 5.67 1.31
N ALA A 15 -6.05 4.78 0.74
CA ALA A 15 -6.51 3.45 0.33
C ALA A 15 -6.93 2.61 1.53
N VAL A 16 -6.16 2.64 2.62
CA VAL A 16 -6.49 1.92 3.85
C VAL A 16 -7.82 2.45 4.42
N GLU A 17 -7.99 3.77 4.47
CA GLU A 17 -9.23 4.36 4.98
C GLU A 17 -10.43 3.96 4.14
N ARG A 18 -10.29 4.01 2.83
CA ARG A 18 -11.38 3.59 1.92
C ARG A 18 -11.75 2.13 2.15
N LEU A 19 -10.76 1.26 2.26
CA LEU A 19 -11.00 -0.18 2.51
C LEU A 19 -11.66 -0.42 3.86
N MET A 20 -11.26 0.32 4.88
CA MET A 20 -11.90 0.25 6.19
C MET A 20 -13.37 0.64 6.10
N ASN A 21 -13.67 1.73 5.39
CA ASN A 21 -15.05 2.20 5.20
C ASN A 21 -15.89 1.19 4.40
N GLU A 22 -15.32 0.64 3.34
CA GLU A 22 -16.02 -0.34 2.50
C GLU A 22 -16.32 -1.65 3.25
N THR A 23 -15.41 -2.07 4.10
CA THR A 23 -15.54 -3.34 4.84
C THR A 23 -16.20 -3.17 6.21
N GLY A 24 -16.37 -1.94 6.67
CA GLY A 24 -16.90 -1.66 8.00
C GLY A 24 -15.93 -1.96 9.13
N VAL A 25 -14.65 -2.15 8.83
CA VAL A 25 -13.63 -2.46 9.84
C VAL A 25 -13.20 -1.18 10.55
N THR A 26 -13.23 -1.21 11.90
CA THR A 26 -12.79 -0.09 12.72
C THR A 26 -11.28 -0.18 12.99
N TYR A 27 -10.68 0.90 13.50
CA TYR A 27 -9.27 0.86 13.92
C TYR A 27 -9.04 -0.20 14.98
N ARG A 28 -9.97 -0.33 15.93
CA ARG A 28 -9.86 -1.34 16.99
C ARG A 28 -9.84 -2.76 16.41
N ALA A 29 -10.77 -3.04 15.48
CA ALA A 29 -10.85 -4.35 14.84
C ALA A 29 -9.60 -4.64 14.01
N LEU A 30 -9.14 -3.65 13.26
CA LEU A 30 -7.94 -3.79 12.44
C LEU A 30 -6.70 -4.00 13.32
N ALA A 31 -6.61 -3.28 14.43
CA ALA A 31 -5.53 -3.46 15.41
C ALA A 31 -5.51 -4.90 15.95
N ALA A 32 -6.67 -5.44 16.29
CA ALA A 32 -6.78 -6.81 16.79
C ALA A 32 -6.33 -7.84 15.75
N LYS A 33 -6.66 -7.61 14.48
CA LYS A 33 -6.30 -8.53 13.39
C LYS A 33 -4.83 -8.49 13.03
N THR A 34 -4.18 -7.33 13.19
CA THR A 34 -2.82 -7.11 12.68
C THR A 34 -1.76 -7.11 13.77
N GLY A 35 -2.17 -6.94 15.02
CA GLY A 35 -1.23 -6.75 16.14
C GLY A 35 -0.66 -5.34 16.21
N LEU A 36 -1.12 -4.42 15.36
CA LEU A 36 -0.70 -3.03 15.39
C LEU A 36 -1.61 -2.25 16.34
N SER A 37 -1.13 -1.11 16.87
CA SER A 37 -1.98 -0.30 17.74
C SER A 37 -2.98 0.53 16.93
N ALA A 38 -4.14 0.79 17.51
CA ALA A 38 -5.17 1.63 16.88
C ALA A 38 -4.63 3.05 16.65
N GLY A 39 -3.84 3.58 17.58
CA GLY A 39 -3.22 4.89 17.44
C GLY A 39 -2.28 4.97 16.25
N TYR A 40 -1.44 3.94 16.10
CA TYR A 40 -0.54 3.87 14.95
C TYR A 40 -1.32 3.83 13.64
N LEU A 41 -2.37 3.00 13.57
CA LEU A 41 -3.22 2.90 12.38
C LEU A 41 -3.88 4.23 12.04
N ASN A 42 -4.34 4.96 13.04
CA ASN A 42 -4.92 6.28 12.84
C ASN A 42 -3.91 7.25 12.24
N HIS A 43 -2.69 7.28 12.79
CA HIS A 43 -1.62 8.12 12.26
C HIS A 43 -1.25 7.74 10.83
N LEU A 44 -1.21 6.44 10.56
CA LEU A 44 -0.87 5.91 9.24
C LEU A 44 -1.88 6.36 8.18
N VAL A 45 -3.16 6.25 8.50
CA VAL A 45 -4.26 6.64 7.61
C VAL A 45 -4.22 8.14 7.32
N HIS A 46 -3.86 8.95 8.29
CA HIS A 46 -3.80 10.41 8.15
C HIS A 46 -2.47 10.92 7.58
N GLY A 47 -1.58 10.02 7.17
CA GLY A 47 -0.32 10.39 6.56
C GLY A 47 0.74 10.91 7.53
N ASN A 48 0.54 10.71 8.84
CA ASN A 48 1.47 11.17 9.88
C ASN A 48 2.58 10.17 10.16
N ARG A 49 2.59 9.04 9.48
CA ARG A 49 3.62 8.01 9.56
C ARG A 49 3.98 7.56 8.16
N PRO A 50 5.23 7.20 7.91
CA PRO A 50 5.64 6.67 6.62
C PRO A 50 4.95 5.33 6.35
N VAL A 51 4.87 4.96 5.08
CA VAL A 51 4.33 3.65 4.69
C VAL A 51 5.17 2.57 5.35
N PRO A 52 4.54 1.61 6.04
CA PRO A 52 5.28 0.58 6.78
C PRO A 52 6.00 -0.39 5.85
N SER A 53 6.78 -1.30 6.45
CA SER A 53 7.49 -2.32 5.70
C SER A 53 6.53 -3.16 4.86
N ASN A 54 7.07 -3.81 3.82
CA ASN A 54 6.26 -4.66 2.95
C ASN A 54 5.55 -5.79 3.72
N ASP A 55 6.18 -6.32 4.77
CA ASP A 55 5.55 -7.35 5.60
C ASP A 55 4.30 -6.81 6.29
N VAL A 56 4.37 -5.61 6.84
CA VAL A 56 3.22 -4.96 7.49
C VAL A 56 2.16 -4.62 6.45
N VAL A 57 2.57 -4.14 5.27
CA VAL A 57 1.63 -3.87 4.18
C VAL A 57 0.87 -5.13 3.79
N ARG A 58 1.57 -6.27 3.69
CA ARG A 58 0.92 -7.56 3.37
C ARG A 58 -0.08 -7.97 4.46
N THR A 59 0.27 -7.76 5.72
CA THR A 59 -0.63 -8.08 6.84
C THR A 59 -1.88 -7.20 6.80
N LEU A 60 -1.72 -5.91 6.55
CA LEU A 60 -2.84 -4.98 6.42
C LEU A 60 -3.73 -5.34 5.23
N ALA A 61 -3.13 -5.62 4.09
CA ALA A 61 -3.85 -6.00 2.88
C ALA A 61 -4.73 -7.22 3.14
N LYS A 62 -4.14 -8.27 3.70
CA LYS A 62 -4.86 -9.51 4.02
C LYS A 62 -6.05 -9.23 4.95
N SER A 63 -5.83 -8.39 5.96
CA SER A 63 -6.88 -8.05 6.93
C SER A 63 -8.01 -7.23 6.31
N LEU A 64 -7.74 -6.55 5.21
CA LEU A 64 -8.70 -5.71 4.49
C LEU A 64 -9.25 -6.38 3.22
N GLY A 65 -8.88 -7.63 2.98
CA GLY A 65 -9.41 -8.42 1.87
C GLY A 65 -8.85 -8.08 0.51
N VAL A 66 -7.64 -7.55 0.45
CA VAL A 66 -6.96 -7.25 -0.82
C VAL A 66 -5.55 -7.83 -0.80
N GLU A 67 -4.91 -7.85 -1.97
CA GLU A 67 -3.50 -8.20 -2.09
C GLU A 67 -2.65 -6.96 -1.84
N ALA A 68 -1.41 -7.15 -1.39
CA ALA A 68 -0.49 -6.05 -1.14
C ALA A 68 -0.26 -5.18 -2.39
N GLU A 69 -0.31 -5.79 -3.56
CA GLU A 69 -0.15 -5.08 -4.83
C GLU A 69 -1.27 -4.07 -5.11
N HIS A 70 -2.36 -4.12 -4.34
CA HIS A 70 -3.41 -3.11 -4.42
C HIS A 70 -2.85 -1.72 -4.09
N PHE A 71 -1.87 -1.64 -3.20
CA PHE A 71 -1.32 -0.38 -2.73
C PHE A 71 -0.22 0.14 -3.67
N ARG A 72 -0.37 1.40 -4.07
CA ARG A 72 0.56 2.06 -5.00
C ARG A 72 2.01 2.01 -4.52
N GLU A 73 2.23 2.32 -3.25
CA GLU A 73 3.58 2.37 -2.68
C GLU A 73 4.25 1.00 -2.67
N TYR A 74 3.48 -0.06 -2.46
CA TYR A 74 4.01 -1.42 -2.54
C TYR A 74 4.47 -1.73 -3.97
N ARG A 75 3.67 -1.40 -4.97
CA ARG A 75 4.04 -1.61 -6.38
C ARG A 75 5.30 -0.83 -6.75
N LEU A 76 5.39 0.42 -6.31
CA LEU A 76 6.57 1.24 -6.57
C LEU A 76 7.83 0.64 -5.93
N ARG A 77 7.73 0.11 -4.73
CA ARG A 77 8.85 -0.57 -4.06
C ARG A 77 9.31 -1.79 -4.83
N VAL A 78 8.37 -2.63 -5.27
CA VAL A 78 8.69 -3.84 -6.04
C VAL A 78 9.36 -3.47 -7.36
N ILE A 79 8.84 -2.46 -8.05
CA ILE A 79 9.43 -1.98 -9.31
C ILE A 79 10.84 -1.45 -9.06
N THR A 80 11.02 -0.64 -8.03
CA THR A 80 12.33 -0.07 -7.68
C THR A 80 13.35 -1.16 -7.40
N GLU A 81 12.98 -2.16 -6.59
CA GLU A 81 13.87 -3.29 -6.30
C GLU A 81 14.29 -4.02 -7.56
N ARG A 82 13.35 -4.28 -8.46
CA ARG A 82 13.66 -4.99 -9.71
C ARG A 82 14.53 -4.15 -10.63
N LEU A 83 14.27 -2.85 -10.69
CA LEU A 83 15.06 -1.94 -11.50
C LEU A 83 16.50 -1.84 -10.99
N GLU A 84 16.69 -1.83 -9.68
CA GLU A 84 18.04 -1.79 -9.09
C GLU A 84 18.89 -2.98 -9.52
N ALA A 85 18.25 -4.11 -9.83
CA ALA A 85 18.95 -5.29 -10.33
C ALA A 85 19.15 -5.25 -11.85
N MET A 86 18.65 -4.22 -12.54
CA MET A 86 18.69 -4.10 -14.00
C MET A 86 19.17 -2.71 -14.43
N PRO A 87 20.47 -2.37 -14.21
CA PRO A 87 20.96 -1.01 -14.49
C PRO A 87 20.77 -0.56 -15.94
N ASP A 88 20.92 -1.47 -16.91
CA ASP A 88 20.73 -1.12 -18.31
C ASP A 88 19.29 -0.72 -18.61
N LEU A 89 18.35 -1.41 -17.97
CA LEU A 89 16.93 -1.08 -18.12
C LEU A 89 16.63 0.28 -17.49
N VAL A 90 17.24 0.56 -16.33
CA VAL A 90 17.10 1.85 -15.66
C VAL A 90 17.51 2.97 -16.60
N ASP A 91 18.67 2.82 -17.26
CA ASP A 91 19.19 3.83 -18.17
C ASP A 91 18.27 4.06 -19.36
N ARG A 92 17.75 2.98 -19.94
CA ARG A 92 16.84 3.08 -21.08
C ARG A 92 15.52 3.76 -20.69
N LEU A 93 14.97 3.40 -19.53
CA LEU A 93 13.75 4.02 -19.04
C LEU A 93 13.95 5.49 -18.71
N PHE A 94 15.08 5.83 -18.10
CA PHE A 94 15.41 7.21 -17.79
C PHE A 94 15.42 8.07 -19.06
N LYS A 95 16.10 7.60 -20.09
CA LYS A 95 16.16 8.29 -21.38
C LYS A 95 14.77 8.46 -21.99
N ARG A 96 13.97 7.40 -21.94
CA ARG A 96 12.62 7.40 -22.52
C ARG A 96 11.71 8.39 -21.81
N LEU A 97 11.80 8.47 -20.48
CA LEU A 97 10.94 9.35 -19.69
C LEU A 97 11.36 10.82 -19.75
N ASN A 98 12.65 11.08 -20.01
CA ASN A 98 13.22 12.43 -19.96
C ASN A 98 13.74 12.92 -21.31
N GLY A 99 13.73 12.08 -22.29
CA GLY A 99 14.18 12.39 -23.63
C GLY A 99 13.02 12.73 -24.52
#